data_2e606b5e7342c45d84012508147660a2
#
_entry.id   2e606b5e7342c45d84012508147660a2
#
_cell.length_a   1.000
_cell.length_b   1.000
_cell.length_c   1.000
_cell.angle_alpha   90.00
_cell.angle_beta   90.00
_cell.angle_gamma   90.00
#
_symmetry.space_group_name_H-M   'P 1'
#
loop_
_entity.id
_entity.type
_entity.pdbx_description
1 polymer ?
#
loop_
_entity_poly.entity_id
_entity_poly.type
_entity_poly.pdbx_seq_one_letter_code
_entity_poly.pdbx_strand_id
1 'polypeptide(L)'
;MICVPKQMVVLHDTTSSANEVAKAGLKFPLVAKPLLVDGTAKSHQLFLAYDCLSLAELEPPLVLQEFVNHGGVLFKVFVVGDVIRVVRRFSLPNVSNVEKEKVAGVFQFPRVSSAAASVDKTDLDPRVAELPPKPLLEGLVRELRNRLGLRLFNIDMIREHGSQDVFYVIDINYFPGYGKMPDYEQVFIDFFLGLAQAKHEKGLCVKSGIEM
;
A
#
# COMPACT_ATOMS: atom_id res chain seq x y z
N MET A 1 16.09 -3.56 1.09
CA MET A 1 15.91 -2.42 0.14
C MET A 1 14.42 -2.13 0.00
N ILE A 2 14.04 -0.85 -0.12
CA ILE A 2 12.63 -0.46 -0.35
C ILE A 2 12.52 0.18 -1.74
N CYS A 3 11.54 -0.25 -2.51
CA CYS A 3 11.27 0.20 -3.86
C CYS A 3 9.79 0.61 -4.02
N VAL A 4 9.46 1.18 -5.17
CA VAL A 4 8.10 1.36 -5.67
C VAL A 4 8.04 0.68 -7.04
N PRO A 5 7.01 -0.12 -7.35
CA PRO A 5 6.87 -0.67 -8.70
C PRO A 5 6.79 0.45 -9.73
N LYS A 6 7.29 0.22 -10.92
CA LYS A 6 7.10 1.20 -12.00
C LYS A 6 5.62 1.42 -12.24
N GLN A 7 5.24 2.67 -12.48
CA GLN A 7 3.84 3.04 -12.67
C GLN A 7 3.70 4.27 -13.56
N MET A 8 2.52 4.41 -14.16
CA MET A 8 2.15 5.58 -14.95
C MET A 8 0.68 5.93 -14.72
N VAL A 9 0.35 7.19 -14.93
CA VAL A 9 -1.03 7.69 -14.88
C VAL A 9 -1.60 7.74 -16.30
N VAL A 10 -2.81 7.21 -16.47
CA VAL A 10 -3.60 7.30 -17.70
C VAL A 10 -4.82 8.15 -17.41
N LEU A 11 -4.90 9.33 -18.03
CA LEU A 11 -5.97 10.30 -17.74
C LEU A 11 -7.17 10.17 -18.68
N HIS A 12 -6.95 9.76 -19.92
CA HIS A 12 -7.97 9.77 -20.96
C HIS A 12 -8.03 8.42 -21.68
N ASP A 13 -7.68 8.33 -22.92
CA ASP A 13 -7.86 7.14 -23.73
C ASP A 13 -6.84 6.03 -23.43
N THR A 14 -7.33 4.78 -23.30
CA THR A 14 -6.49 3.58 -23.14
C THR A 14 -6.02 2.99 -24.48
N THR A 15 -6.60 3.37 -25.60
CA THR A 15 -6.22 2.81 -26.93
C THR A 15 -4.80 3.23 -27.37
N SER A 16 -4.35 4.43 -26.99
CA SER A 16 -2.97 4.88 -27.19
C SER A 16 -1.99 4.39 -26.11
N SER A 17 -2.53 3.87 -25.01
CA SER A 17 -1.75 3.50 -23.81
C SER A 17 -0.77 2.35 -24.04
N ALA A 18 -1.01 1.46 -25.02
CA ALA A 18 -0.07 0.38 -25.36
C ALA A 18 1.31 0.92 -25.73
N ASN A 19 1.37 1.97 -26.56
CA ASN A 19 2.62 2.62 -26.95
C ASN A 19 3.24 3.40 -25.77
N GLU A 20 2.41 4.00 -24.92
CA GLU A 20 2.87 4.74 -23.75
C GLU A 20 3.41 3.81 -22.67
N VAL A 21 2.77 2.66 -22.43
CA VAL A 21 3.25 1.59 -21.54
C VAL A 21 4.63 1.09 -22.00
N ALA A 22 4.80 0.85 -23.31
CA ALA A 22 6.09 0.42 -23.86
C ALA A 22 7.16 1.51 -23.72
N LYS A 23 6.83 2.78 -23.99
CA LYS A 23 7.74 3.92 -23.81
C LYS A 23 8.13 4.14 -22.36
N ALA A 24 7.20 3.94 -21.43
CA ALA A 24 7.45 4.01 -19.99
C ALA A 24 8.26 2.80 -19.47
N GLY A 25 8.45 1.78 -20.30
CA GLY A 25 9.19 0.57 -19.96
C GLY A 25 8.51 -0.27 -18.88
N LEU A 26 7.15 -0.24 -18.82
CA LEU A 26 6.38 -1.09 -17.93
C LEU A 26 6.23 -2.50 -18.51
N LYS A 27 6.23 -3.48 -17.61
CA LYS A 27 6.12 -4.90 -17.96
C LYS A 27 4.81 -5.48 -17.47
N PHE A 28 4.13 -6.23 -18.32
CA PHE A 28 2.93 -6.98 -17.97
C PHE A 28 3.22 -8.16 -17.02
N PRO A 29 2.26 -8.55 -16.18
CA PRO A 29 0.94 -7.95 -16.04
C PRO A 29 0.98 -6.61 -15.27
N LEU A 30 -0.02 -5.77 -15.52
CA LEU A 30 -0.17 -4.46 -14.88
C LEU A 30 -1.40 -4.42 -13.98
N VAL A 31 -1.23 -3.88 -12.78
CA VAL A 31 -2.34 -3.55 -11.90
C VAL A 31 -2.92 -2.21 -12.31
N ALA A 32 -4.19 -2.19 -12.67
CA ALA A 32 -4.94 -0.95 -12.92
C ALA A 32 -5.71 -0.55 -11.67
N LYS A 33 -5.46 0.67 -11.22
CA LYS A 33 -6.07 1.27 -10.02
C LYS A 33 -6.82 2.53 -10.44
N PRO A 34 -8.10 2.73 -10.05
CA PRO A 34 -8.77 4.00 -10.26
C PRO A 34 -7.96 5.16 -9.66
N LEU A 35 -7.81 6.25 -10.43
CA LEU A 35 -7.11 7.45 -9.94
C LEU A 35 -8.01 8.24 -8.97
N LEU A 36 -9.33 8.19 -9.17
CA LEU A 36 -10.29 8.84 -8.29
C LEU A 36 -10.58 7.98 -7.07
N VAL A 37 -10.34 8.55 -5.89
CA VAL A 37 -10.58 7.92 -4.58
C VAL A 37 -11.68 8.71 -3.88
N ASP A 38 -12.93 8.49 -4.30
CA ASP A 38 -14.13 9.17 -3.81
C ASP A 38 -14.90 8.39 -2.73
N GLY A 39 -14.35 7.24 -2.30
CA GLY A 39 -14.98 6.35 -1.32
C GLY A 39 -16.10 5.45 -1.89
N THR A 40 -16.40 5.54 -3.18
CA THR A 40 -17.39 4.66 -3.83
C THR A 40 -16.85 3.24 -4.00
N ALA A 41 -17.75 2.30 -4.32
CA ALA A 41 -17.33 0.92 -4.61
C ALA A 41 -16.40 0.83 -5.82
N LYS A 42 -16.53 1.73 -6.79
CA LYS A 42 -15.69 1.80 -7.99
C LYS A 42 -14.25 2.18 -7.65
N SER A 43 -14.02 3.11 -6.71
CA SER A 43 -12.69 3.54 -6.30
C SER A 43 -11.84 2.43 -5.64
N HIS A 44 -12.45 1.32 -5.28
CA HIS A 44 -11.80 0.14 -4.72
C HIS A 44 -11.68 -1.04 -5.70
N GLN A 45 -12.12 -0.86 -6.95
CA GLN A 45 -12.01 -1.90 -7.97
C GLN A 45 -10.61 -1.89 -8.56
N LEU A 46 -9.88 -2.97 -8.36
CA LEU A 46 -8.56 -3.18 -8.95
C LEU A 46 -8.66 -4.23 -10.03
N PHE A 47 -7.86 -4.05 -11.07
CA PHE A 47 -7.81 -4.98 -12.19
C PHE A 47 -6.37 -5.39 -12.49
N LEU A 48 -6.19 -6.59 -13.02
CA LEU A 48 -4.91 -7.07 -13.54
C LEU A 48 -5.06 -7.25 -15.05
N ALA A 49 -4.30 -6.46 -15.80
CA ALA A 49 -4.21 -6.54 -17.26
C ALA A 49 -2.98 -7.36 -17.65
N TYR A 50 -3.18 -8.38 -18.47
CA TYR A 50 -2.10 -9.31 -18.84
C TYR A 50 -1.38 -8.91 -20.13
N ASP A 51 -2.02 -8.12 -20.97
CA ASP A 51 -1.50 -7.72 -22.28
C ASP A 51 -1.97 -6.32 -22.71
N CYS A 52 -1.49 -5.85 -23.84
CA CYS A 52 -1.87 -4.55 -24.40
C CYS A 52 -3.34 -4.47 -24.82
N LEU A 53 -3.95 -5.57 -25.26
CA LEU A 53 -5.34 -5.59 -25.72
C LEU A 53 -6.28 -5.40 -24.53
N SER A 54 -5.92 -5.97 -23.38
CA SER A 54 -6.65 -5.83 -22.13
C SER A 54 -6.77 -4.37 -21.64
N LEU A 55 -5.84 -3.50 -22.05
CA LEU A 55 -5.90 -2.09 -21.67
C LEU A 55 -7.15 -1.38 -22.21
N ALA A 56 -7.64 -1.79 -23.37
CA ALA A 56 -8.85 -1.20 -23.99
C ALA A 56 -10.14 -1.47 -23.19
N GLU A 57 -10.12 -2.45 -22.29
CA GLU A 57 -11.26 -2.78 -21.43
C GLU A 57 -11.30 -1.93 -20.15
N LEU A 58 -10.25 -1.13 -19.89
CA LEU A 58 -10.11 -0.32 -18.68
C LEU A 58 -10.67 1.09 -18.88
N GLU A 59 -11.32 1.62 -17.85
CA GLU A 59 -11.90 2.97 -17.84
C GLU A 59 -10.98 3.98 -17.15
N PRO A 60 -10.34 4.94 -17.86
CA PRO A 60 -9.61 6.02 -17.24
C PRO A 60 -10.54 7.00 -16.46
N PRO A 61 -10.00 7.82 -15.53
CA PRO A 61 -8.59 7.94 -15.19
C PRO A 61 -8.11 6.86 -14.23
N LEU A 62 -6.91 6.33 -14.48
CA LEU A 62 -6.35 5.24 -13.68
C LEU A 62 -4.81 5.31 -13.58
N VAL A 63 -4.26 4.54 -12.65
CA VAL A 63 -2.83 4.28 -12.53
C VAL A 63 -2.57 2.85 -13.00
N LEU A 64 -1.64 2.67 -13.94
CA LEU A 64 -1.07 1.38 -14.30
C LEU A 64 0.22 1.16 -13.51
N GLN A 65 0.31 0.06 -12.78
CA GLN A 65 1.46 -0.28 -11.94
C GLN A 65 1.92 -1.71 -12.25
N GLU A 66 3.23 -1.93 -12.40
CA GLU A 66 3.76 -3.29 -12.57
C GLU A 66 3.35 -4.20 -11.42
N PHE A 67 2.88 -5.40 -11.74
CA PHE A 67 2.60 -6.43 -10.76
C PHE A 67 3.90 -7.11 -10.33
N VAL A 68 4.19 -7.07 -9.05
CA VAL A 68 5.34 -7.76 -8.46
C VAL A 68 4.87 -9.03 -7.79
N ASN A 69 5.43 -10.18 -8.16
CA ASN A 69 5.19 -11.44 -7.48
C ASN A 69 5.65 -11.34 -6.02
N HIS A 70 4.80 -11.76 -5.08
CA HIS A 70 5.01 -11.55 -3.65
C HIS A 70 4.48 -12.70 -2.76
N GLY A 71 4.24 -13.87 -3.36
CA GLY A 71 3.80 -15.06 -2.62
C GLY A 71 2.41 -14.96 -2.00
N GLY A 72 1.56 -14.04 -2.48
CA GLY A 72 0.19 -13.88 -1.98
C GLY A 72 0.08 -13.21 -0.61
N VAL A 73 1.14 -12.57 -0.11
CA VAL A 73 1.16 -11.89 1.20
C VAL A 73 1.40 -10.40 1.04
N LEU A 74 0.53 -9.61 1.68
CA LEU A 74 0.62 -8.17 1.79
C LEU A 74 0.83 -7.79 3.26
N PHE A 75 1.71 -6.86 3.53
CA PHE A 75 1.95 -6.27 4.85
C PHE A 75 1.29 -4.90 4.90
N LYS A 76 0.23 -4.79 5.72
CA LYS A 76 -0.39 -3.51 6.01
C LYS A 76 0.26 -2.90 7.24
N VAL A 77 1.01 -1.82 7.03
CA VAL A 77 1.79 -1.12 8.06
C VAL A 77 1.00 0.09 8.50
N PHE A 78 0.41 0.04 9.69
CA PHE A 78 -0.31 1.16 10.30
C PHE A 78 0.65 2.06 11.07
N VAL A 79 0.47 3.36 10.93
CA VAL A 79 1.26 4.39 11.61
C VAL A 79 0.34 5.32 12.36
N VAL A 80 0.56 5.43 13.67
CA VAL A 80 -0.12 6.37 14.57
C VAL A 80 0.94 7.08 15.40
N GLY A 81 1.28 8.31 15.03
CA GLY A 81 2.42 9.00 15.64
C GLY A 81 3.72 8.24 15.44
N ASP A 82 4.31 7.76 16.53
CA ASP A 82 5.56 6.99 16.56
C ASP A 82 5.32 5.46 16.61
N VAL A 83 4.05 5.07 16.77
CA VAL A 83 3.67 3.65 16.85
C VAL A 83 3.50 3.06 15.47
N ILE A 84 4.17 1.92 15.23
CA ILE A 84 4.07 1.13 14.01
C ILE A 84 3.45 -0.23 14.35
N ARG A 85 2.42 -0.64 13.62
CA ARG A 85 1.80 -1.97 13.70
C ARG A 85 1.73 -2.58 12.32
N VAL A 86 2.08 -3.84 12.20
CA VAL A 86 2.06 -4.58 10.93
C VAL A 86 1.04 -5.70 11.01
N VAL A 87 0.17 -5.75 10.02
CA VAL A 87 -0.83 -6.80 9.86
C VAL A 87 -0.62 -7.48 8.52
N ARG A 88 -0.52 -8.81 8.53
CA ARG A 88 -0.50 -9.60 7.29
C ARG A 88 -1.89 -9.66 6.69
N ARG A 89 -1.95 -9.65 5.36
CA ARG A 89 -3.17 -9.82 4.58
C ARG A 89 -2.90 -10.79 3.43
N PHE A 90 -3.91 -11.51 3.02
CA PHE A 90 -3.85 -12.23 1.76
C PHE A 90 -3.88 -11.25 0.61
N SER A 91 -3.17 -11.60 -0.44
CA SER A 91 -3.10 -10.86 -1.69
C SER A 91 -3.21 -11.85 -2.85
N LEU A 92 -3.05 -11.37 -4.07
CA LEU A 92 -3.05 -12.22 -5.25
C LEU A 92 -1.89 -13.21 -5.23
N PRO A 93 -2.09 -14.44 -5.71
CA PRO A 93 -1.01 -15.39 -5.91
C PRO A 93 0.00 -14.87 -6.93
N ASN A 94 1.17 -15.51 -6.94
CA ASN A 94 2.16 -15.24 -7.96
C ASN A 94 1.61 -15.55 -9.36
N VAL A 95 1.93 -14.70 -10.32
CA VAL A 95 1.65 -14.92 -11.74
C VAL A 95 2.85 -15.60 -12.38
N SER A 96 2.66 -16.80 -12.89
CA SER A 96 3.69 -17.55 -13.61
C SER A 96 3.85 -17.05 -15.07
N ASN A 97 5.01 -17.33 -15.68
CA ASN A 97 5.20 -16.99 -17.10
C ASN A 97 4.25 -17.77 -18.03
N VAL A 98 3.89 -18.99 -17.65
CA VAL A 98 2.93 -19.83 -18.40
C VAL A 98 1.52 -19.23 -18.37
N GLU A 99 1.13 -18.63 -17.23
CA GLU A 99 -0.16 -17.94 -17.10
C GLU A 99 -0.18 -16.66 -17.90
N LYS A 100 0.94 -15.91 -17.96
CA LYS A 100 1.07 -14.69 -18.78
C LYS A 100 0.83 -14.96 -20.27
N GLU A 101 1.20 -16.15 -20.76
CA GLU A 101 1.04 -16.52 -22.17
C GLU A 101 -0.36 -17.07 -22.49
N LYS A 102 -1.08 -17.57 -21.50
CA LYS A 102 -2.37 -18.24 -21.67
C LYS A 102 -3.57 -17.38 -21.29
N VAL A 103 -3.38 -16.40 -20.40
CA VAL A 103 -4.45 -15.54 -19.92
C VAL A 103 -4.41 -14.24 -20.70
N ALA A 104 -5.42 -14.02 -21.54
CA ALA A 104 -5.69 -12.73 -22.17
C ALA A 104 -6.87 -12.05 -21.45
N GLY A 105 -6.91 -10.72 -21.47
CA GLY A 105 -8.00 -9.96 -20.89
C GLY A 105 -7.69 -9.35 -19.53
N VAL A 106 -8.75 -8.84 -18.90
CA VAL A 106 -8.70 -8.17 -17.61
C VAL A 106 -9.26 -9.06 -16.52
N PHE A 107 -8.52 -9.25 -15.46
CA PHE A 107 -8.99 -9.94 -14.26
C PHE A 107 -9.31 -8.92 -13.17
N GLN A 108 -10.57 -8.88 -12.74
CA GLN A 108 -10.95 -8.04 -11.59
C GLN A 108 -10.51 -8.70 -10.28
N PHE A 109 -9.82 -7.96 -9.42
CA PHE A 109 -9.45 -8.44 -8.10
C PHE A 109 -10.69 -8.70 -7.26
N PRO A 110 -10.81 -9.87 -6.61
CA PRO A 110 -11.75 -10.00 -5.52
C PRO A 110 -11.40 -8.97 -4.45
N ARG A 111 -12.42 -8.44 -3.76
CA ARG A 111 -12.19 -7.48 -2.66
C ARG A 111 -11.33 -8.12 -1.56
N VAL A 112 -10.03 -8.04 -1.71
CA VAL A 112 -9.05 -8.60 -0.76
C VAL A 112 -9.16 -7.91 0.60
N SER A 113 -9.63 -6.66 0.64
CA SER A 113 -9.80 -5.89 1.88
C SER A 113 -10.91 -6.41 2.80
N SER A 114 -11.89 -7.16 2.29
CA SER A 114 -12.98 -7.72 3.08
C SER A 114 -12.67 -9.10 3.66
N ALA A 115 -11.75 -9.85 3.06
CA ALA A 115 -11.22 -11.05 3.64
C ALA A 115 -10.34 -10.66 4.84
N ALA A 116 -10.96 -10.54 6.02
CA ALA A 116 -10.23 -10.74 7.25
C ALA A 116 -9.76 -12.19 7.19
N ALA A 117 -8.69 -12.43 6.46
CA ALA A 117 -7.99 -13.67 6.58
C ALA A 117 -7.44 -13.69 8.00
N SER A 118 -8.20 -14.30 8.90
CA SER A 118 -7.61 -15.04 9.97
C SER A 118 -6.71 -16.06 9.25
N VAL A 119 -5.48 -15.64 9.02
CA VAL A 119 -4.46 -16.56 8.54
C VAL A 119 -4.30 -17.55 9.67
N ASP A 120 -4.99 -18.68 9.56
CA ASP A 120 -4.51 -19.88 10.21
C ASP A 120 -3.06 -20.04 9.75
N LYS A 121 -2.15 -19.91 10.70
CA LYS A 121 -0.70 -19.80 10.49
C LYS A 121 -0.08 -21.02 9.81
N THR A 122 -0.90 -22.00 9.45
CA THR A 122 -0.47 -23.35 9.05
C THR A 122 -0.12 -23.52 7.57
N ASP A 123 -0.58 -22.62 6.67
CA ASP A 123 -0.43 -22.86 5.22
C ASP A 123 0.45 -21.86 4.46
N LEU A 124 1.01 -20.84 5.13
CA LEU A 124 1.91 -19.90 4.47
C LEU A 124 3.36 -20.35 4.59
N ASP A 125 4.10 -20.30 3.48
CA ASP A 125 5.56 -20.44 3.54
C ASP A 125 6.10 -19.44 4.59
N PRO A 126 6.76 -19.93 5.67
CA PRO A 126 7.27 -19.09 6.74
C PRO A 126 8.14 -17.93 6.24
N ARG A 127 8.88 -18.15 5.14
CA ARG A 127 9.75 -17.16 4.51
C ARG A 127 8.97 -16.01 3.87
N VAL A 128 7.79 -16.31 3.31
CA VAL A 128 6.89 -15.30 2.72
C VAL A 128 6.15 -14.54 3.81
N ALA A 129 5.81 -15.25 4.90
CA ALA A 129 5.02 -14.70 6.01
C ALA A 129 5.84 -13.88 7.02
N GLU A 130 7.17 -13.94 7.00
CA GLU A 130 8.03 -13.17 7.89
C GLU A 130 7.78 -11.66 7.77
N LEU A 131 7.62 -10.97 8.89
CA LEU A 131 7.40 -9.53 8.89
C LEU A 131 8.62 -8.76 8.37
N PRO A 132 8.40 -7.60 7.71
CA PRO A 132 9.51 -6.72 7.36
C PRO A 132 10.33 -6.36 8.61
N PRO A 133 11.66 -6.26 8.52
CA PRO A 133 12.52 -5.92 9.63
C PRO A 133 12.13 -4.59 10.28
N LYS A 134 12.07 -4.55 11.61
CA LYS A 134 11.68 -3.36 12.36
C LYS A 134 12.52 -2.12 12.02
N PRO A 135 13.88 -2.19 11.91
CA PRO A 135 14.68 -1.03 11.52
C PRO A 135 14.34 -0.49 10.12
N LEU A 136 13.98 -1.38 9.19
CA LEU A 136 13.56 -1.00 7.84
C LEU A 136 12.25 -0.19 7.89
N LEU A 137 11.27 -0.66 8.68
CA LEU A 137 9.99 0.02 8.85
C LEU A 137 10.15 1.37 9.54
N GLU A 138 10.95 1.44 10.60
CA GLU A 138 11.22 2.68 11.33
C GLU A 138 11.87 3.74 10.43
N GLY A 139 12.83 3.31 9.59
CA GLY A 139 13.46 4.19 8.60
C GLY A 139 12.47 4.70 7.56
N LEU A 140 11.66 3.82 6.98
CA LEU A 140 10.63 4.16 6.00
C LEU A 140 9.60 5.13 6.58
N VAL A 141 9.03 4.80 7.75
CA VAL A 141 8.00 5.60 8.40
C VAL A 141 8.51 6.99 8.75
N ARG A 142 9.73 7.10 9.28
CA ARG A 142 10.38 8.38 9.57
C ARG A 142 10.51 9.23 8.32
N GLU A 143 10.98 8.66 7.22
CA GLU A 143 11.15 9.38 5.96
C GLU A 143 9.80 9.85 5.38
N LEU A 144 8.78 8.99 5.38
CA LEU A 144 7.45 9.34 4.92
C LEU A 144 6.80 10.41 5.79
N ARG A 145 6.94 10.32 7.11
CA ARG A 145 6.45 11.36 8.03
C ARG A 145 7.07 12.72 7.72
N ASN A 146 8.38 12.75 7.50
CA ASN A 146 9.10 13.99 7.19
C ASN A 146 8.68 14.59 5.84
N ARG A 147 8.51 13.75 4.80
CA ARG A 147 8.17 14.22 3.46
C ARG A 147 6.69 14.55 3.29
N LEU A 148 5.81 13.76 3.88
CA LEU A 148 4.36 13.92 3.72
C LEU A 148 3.74 14.83 4.79
N GLY A 149 4.42 15.07 5.90
CA GLY A 149 3.86 15.79 7.04
C GLY A 149 2.74 15.03 7.77
N LEU A 150 2.59 13.74 7.51
CA LEU A 150 1.51 12.92 8.06
C LEU A 150 1.94 12.21 9.34
N ARG A 151 1.02 12.11 10.29
CA ARG A 151 1.21 11.33 11.53
C ARG A 151 0.25 10.14 11.64
N LEU A 152 -0.77 10.09 10.79
CA LEU A 152 -1.81 9.07 10.75
C LEU A 152 -1.94 8.58 9.30
N PHE A 153 -1.42 7.39 8.99
CA PHE A 153 -1.47 6.80 7.66
C PHE A 153 -1.22 5.31 7.73
N ASN A 154 -1.45 4.60 6.65
CA ASN A 154 -0.91 3.26 6.46
C ASN A 154 -0.16 3.13 5.15
N ILE A 155 0.66 2.09 5.08
CA ILE A 155 1.43 1.70 3.92
C ILE A 155 1.07 0.26 3.61
N ASP A 156 0.73 -0.02 2.36
CA ASP A 156 0.60 -1.39 1.87
C ASP A 156 1.91 -1.79 1.20
N MET A 157 2.57 -2.81 1.76
CA MET A 157 3.88 -3.30 1.31
C MET A 157 3.80 -4.77 0.93
N ILE A 158 4.62 -5.16 -0.03
CA ILE A 158 4.84 -6.54 -0.42
C ILE A 158 6.33 -6.85 -0.40
N ARG A 159 6.68 -8.13 -0.17
CA ARG A 159 8.06 -8.63 -0.35
C ARG A 159 8.15 -9.28 -1.71
N GLU A 160 9.20 -8.97 -2.47
CA GLU A 160 9.46 -9.62 -3.75
C GLU A 160 9.65 -11.13 -3.58
N HIS A 161 8.92 -11.92 -4.36
CA HIS A 161 9.04 -13.37 -4.33
C HIS A 161 10.45 -13.81 -4.71
N GLY A 162 11.02 -14.72 -3.91
CA GLY A 162 12.39 -15.19 -4.11
C GLY A 162 13.46 -14.28 -3.51
N SER A 163 13.09 -13.11 -2.95
CA SER A 163 14.00 -12.21 -2.22
C SER A 163 13.61 -12.16 -0.74
N GLN A 164 14.60 -12.02 0.14
CA GLN A 164 14.36 -11.79 1.58
C GLN A 164 14.37 -10.31 1.92
N ASP A 165 15.08 -9.48 1.15
CA ASP A 165 15.44 -8.11 1.53
C ASP A 165 14.86 -7.03 0.61
N VAL A 166 14.09 -7.40 -0.42
CA VAL A 166 13.49 -6.45 -1.35
C VAL A 166 12.00 -6.32 -1.06
N PHE A 167 11.59 -5.10 -0.73
CA PHE A 167 10.22 -4.74 -0.43
C PHE A 167 9.74 -3.66 -1.38
N TYR A 168 8.46 -3.70 -1.72
CA TYR A 168 7.81 -2.67 -2.52
C TYR A 168 6.69 -2.02 -1.73
N VAL A 169 6.66 -0.68 -1.74
CA VAL A 169 5.49 0.09 -1.32
C VAL A 169 4.56 0.17 -2.52
N ILE A 170 3.36 -0.36 -2.38
CA ILE A 170 2.38 -0.42 -3.47
C ILE A 170 1.21 0.55 -3.27
N ASP A 171 1.01 1.02 -2.03
CA ASP A 171 -0.02 2.00 -1.72
C ASP A 171 0.28 2.72 -0.40
N ILE A 172 -0.18 3.99 -0.30
CA ILE A 172 -0.15 4.79 0.94
C ILE A 172 -1.52 5.43 1.11
N ASN A 173 -2.17 5.17 2.25
CA ASN A 173 -3.48 5.71 2.55
C ASN A 173 -3.40 6.75 3.68
N TYR A 174 -3.83 7.95 3.39
CA TYR A 174 -4.02 9.01 4.36
C TYR A 174 -5.23 8.71 5.25
N PHE A 175 -5.03 8.75 6.57
CA PHE A 175 -6.06 8.53 7.58
C PHE A 175 -6.96 7.30 7.28
N PRO A 176 -6.40 6.08 7.25
CA PRO A 176 -7.15 4.87 6.91
C PRO A 176 -8.11 4.45 8.04
N GLY A 177 -8.99 3.47 7.75
CA GLY A 177 -9.72 2.78 8.80
C GLY A 177 -8.80 1.93 9.67
N TYR A 178 -8.71 2.25 10.96
CA TYR A 178 -7.80 1.58 11.92
C TYR A 178 -8.42 0.36 12.62
N GLY A 179 -9.70 0.07 12.46
CA GLY A 179 -10.39 -1.04 13.14
C GLY A 179 -9.78 -2.44 12.89
N LYS A 180 -8.83 -2.56 11.96
CA LYS A 180 -8.08 -3.80 11.70
C LYS A 180 -6.66 -3.77 12.30
N MET A 181 -6.26 -2.67 12.93
CA MET A 181 -4.99 -2.55 13.63
C MET A 181 -5.13 -3.17 15.03
N PRO A 182 -4.22 -4.04 15.47
CA PRO A 182 -4.20 -4.52 16.85
C PRO A 182 -4.09 -3.35 17.84
N ASP A 183 -4.80 -3.41 18.94
CA ASP A 183 -4.77 -2.44 20.05
C ASP A 183 -5.00 -0.98 19.63
N TYR A 184 -5.75 -0.77 18.52
CA TYR A 184 -5.89 0.56 17.95
C TYR A 184 -6.47 1.58 18.94
N GLU A 185 -7.42 1.18 19.77
CA GLU A 185 -8.08 2.06 20.74
C GLU A 185 -7.07 2.62 21.73
N GLN A 186 -6.26 1.76 22.36
CA GLN A 186 -5.24 2.18 23.31
C GLN A 186 -4.17 3.04 22.65
N VAL A 187 -3.71 2.66 21.44
CA VAL A 187 -2.70 3.42 20.69
C VAL A 187 -3.21 4.83 20.36
N PHE A 188 -4.49 4.98 20.00
CA PHE A 188 -5.08 6.30 19.75
C PHE A 188 -5.26 7.12 21.02
N ILE A 189 -5.69 6.51 22.13
CA ILE A 189 -5.78 7.19 23.42
C ILE A 189 -4.40 7.76 23.81
N ASP A 190 -3.36 6.94 23.76
CA ASP A 190 -2.00 7.37 24.13
C ASP A 190 -1.48 8.46 23.19
N PHE A 191 -1.77 8.35 21.90
CA PHE A 191 -1.41 9.35 20.89
C PHE A 191 -2.09 10.72 21.18
N PHE A 192 -3.38 10.74 21.46
CA PHE A 192 -4.10 11.98 21.73
C PHE A 192 -3.72 12.58 23.10
N LEU A 193 -3.51 11.76 24.13
CA LEU A 193 -3.02 12.23 25.41
C LEU A 193 -1.63 12.88 25.28
N GLY A 194 -0.72 12.26 24.52
CA GLY A 194 0.59 12.83 24.26
C GLY A 194 0.53 14.18 23.50
N LEU A 195 -0.42 14.31 22.56
CA LEU A 195 -0.65 15.59 21.87
C LEU A 195 -1.17 16.69 22.82
N ALA A 196 -2.09 16.34 23.72
CA ALA A 196 -2.66 17.27 24.68
C ALA A 196 -1.58 17.75 25.67
N GLN A 197 -0.76 16.85 26.19
CA GLN A 197 0.36 17.17 27.09
C GLN A 197 1.38 18.10 26.42
N ALA A 198 1.82 17.78 25.21
CA ALA A 198 2.78 18.60 24.46
C ALA A 198 2.23 20.02 24.16
N LYS A 199 0.92 20.15 23.96
CA LYS A 199 0.28 21.45 23.78
C LYS A 199 0.24 22.26 25.07
N HIS A 200 -0.03 21.58 26.20
CA HIS A 200 -0.07 22.22 27.52
C HIS A 200 1.31 22.74 27.94
N GLU A 201 2.38 21.94 27.74
CA GLU A 201 3.77 22.34 28.02
C GLU A 201 4.20 23.56 27.19
N LYS A 202 3.88 23.58 25.91
CA LYS A 202 4.15 24.75 25.05
C LYS A 202 3.38 26.00 25.50
N GLY A 203 2.14 25.85 25.95
CA GLY A 203 1.33 26.93 26.47
C GLY A 203 1.86 27.53 27.78
N LEU A 204 2.49 26.71 28.64
CA LEU A 204 3.17 27.14 29.86
C LEU A 204 4.46 27.90 29.55
N CYS A 205 5.25 27.42 28.60
CA CYS A 205 6.50 28.04 28.19
C CYS A 205 6.30 29.45 27.59
N VAL A 206 5.19 29.67 26.88
CA VAL A 206 4.85 30.98 26.30
C VAL A 206 4.38 31.96 27.38
N LYS A 207 3.73 31.50 28.46
CA LYS A 207 3.30 32.36 29.59
C LYS A 207 4.43 32.75 30.53
N SER A 208 5.46 31.93 30.66
CA SER A 208 6.63 32.24 31.50
C SER A 208 7.67 33.15 30.82
N GLY A 209 7.54 33.43 29.54
CA GLY A 209 8.43 34.34 28.78
C GLY A 209 7.95 35.78 28.67
N ILE A 210 6.88 36.18 29.38
CA ILE A 210 6.33 37.54 29.33
C ILE A 210 6.59 38.34 30.64
N GLU A 211 7.35 37.78 31.58
CA GLU A 211 7.82 38.50 32.76
C GLU A 211 9.34 38.71 32.71
N MET A 212 9.80 39.66 31.90
CA MET A 212 11.01 40.46 32.08
C MET A 212 10.94 41.76 31.28
#